data_d352adb5961b30c1f2e637e98fa1c144
#
_entry.id   d352adb5961b30c1f2e637e98fa1c144
#
_cell.length_a   1.000
_cell.length_b   1.000
_cell.length_c   1.000
_cell.angle_alpha   90.00
_cell.angle_beta   90.00
_cell.angle_gamma   90.00
#
_symmetry.space_group_name_H-M   'P 1'
#
loop_
_entity.id
_entity.type
_entity.pdbx_description
1 polymer ?
#
loop_
_entity_poly.entity_id
_entity_poly.type
_entity_poly.pdbx_seq_one_letter_code
_entity_poly.pdbx_strand_id
1 'polypeptide(L)'
;MKKLLLSLCLMATLGSFLLNAEEKMSPSTQNFLRSYESTSTISQRAKLKSTYAINQNNGEMAVSAFLHLVDENNLDGLEENQVIINAQYGTILSTNIPADNLISVSQLPSVKYIEIGRPVHQRMNNVRSEQFSNVNKIHEGTGFTQAYTGKDVIVGIIDGGFQYNHINFYDTEGKNLRIKRVWNQNQSGTPPTGYYYGTEYTNAEEIIAAKQDYAASHATHVTGIAAGAYKGNEYYGIAPDADLVLVSYNISDNSSSNTSITDGIKYIYDYAESVGKPCVINMSLGYHIGPHDGTSTFDRICDELQGEGRLLVGASGNEAEYNIHATKTLKKGDTNMKSLVEFVSNWYLYGSMTSTVDIWGDAEKQLSARVFVYDILNKKEVYSSESFSTAASASKKISNPTGADGNIYISTATNPYNKKGNITIDLNL
;
A
#
# COMPACT_ATOMS: atom_id res chain seq x y z
N MET A 1 -40.98 31.19 -10.01
CA MET A 1 -41.20 29.97 -9.20
C MET A 1 -40.74 28.70 -9.91
N LYS A 2 -41.14 28.35 -11.17
CA LYS A 2 -40.70 27.10 -11.83
C LYS A 2 -39.18 26.95 -12.02
N LYS A 3 -38.43 28.03 -12.31
CA LYS A 3 -36.94 27.94 -12.42
C LYS A 3 -36.23 27.75 -11.08
N LEU A 4 -36.81 28.23 -9.97
CA LEU A 4 -36.24 28.07 -8.64
C LEU A 4 -36.48 26.65 -8.11
N LEU A 5 -37.67 26.08 -8.39
CA LEU A 5 -37.96 24.67 -8.05
C LEU A 5 -37.07 23.70 -8.84
N LEU A 6 -36.81 23.94 -10.12
CA LEU A 6 -35.93 23.10 -10.95
C LEU A 6 -34.48 23.13 -10.45
N SER A 7 -33.99 24.31 -10.02
CA SER A 7 -32.65 24.48 -9.44
C SER A 7 -32.51 23.77 -8.06
N LEU A 8 -33.54 23.84 -7.21
CA LEU A 8 -33.55 23.13 -5.91
C LEU A 8 -33.65 21.61 -6.10
N CYS A 9 -34.47 21.12 -7.05
CA CYS A 9 -34.52 19.69 -7.36
C CYS A 9 -33.21 19.17 -7.94
N LEU A 10 -32.52 19.97 -8.79
CA LEU A 10 -31.20 19.60 -9.33
C LEU A 10 -30.14 19.54 -8.24
N MET A 11 -30.13 20.51 -7.30
CA MET A 11 -29.20 20.49 -6.17
C MET A 11 -29.50 19.36 -5.18
N ALA A 12 -30.76 19.02 -4.94
CA ALA A 12 -31.15 17.92 -4.06
C ALA A 12 -30.80 16.54 -4.69
N THR A 13 -30.94 16.40 -6.00
CA THR A 13 -30.54 15.16 -6.70
C THR A 13 -29.02 15.01 -6.77
N LEU A 14 -28.26 16.09 -7.05
CA LEU A 14 -26.78 16.04 -6.98
C LEU A 14 -26.29 15.73 -5.56
N GLY A 15 -26.90 16.31 -4.53
CA GLY A 15 -26.53 16.04 -3.13
C GLY A 15 -26.77 14.60 -2.71
N SER A 16 -27.87 13.97 -3.16
CA SER A 16 -28.17 12.56 -2.89
C SER A 16 -27.25 11.59 -3.68
N PHE A 17 -26.84 11.97 -4.90
CA PHE A 17 -25.88 11.19 -5.69
C PHE A 17 -24.49 11.16 -5.05
N LEU A 18 -23.99 12.29 -4.54
CA LEU A 18 -22.70 12.36 -3.87
C LEU A 18 -22.70 11.58 -2.52
N LEU A 19 -23.76 11.66 -1.75
CA LEU A 19 -23.92 10.91 -0.50
C LEU A 19 -23.85 9.40 -0.72
N ASN A 20 -24.55 8.87 -1.74
CA ASN A 20 -24.50 7.44 -2.06
C ASN A 20 -23.11 6.99 -2.59
N ALA A 21 -22.38 7.87 -3.28
CA ALA A 21 -21.03 7.57 -3.75
C ALA A 21 -20.03 7.49 -2.58
N GLU A 22 -20.13 8.39 -1.60
CA GLU A 22 -19.26 8.42 -0.43
C GLU A 22 -19.47 7.19 0.48
N GLU A 23 -20.67 6.62 0.55
CA GLU A 23 -20.94 5.41 1.34
C GLU A 23 -20.17 4.19 0.85
N LYS A 24 -19.86 4.13 -0.45
CA LYS A 24 -19.08 3.04 -1.06
C LYS A 24 -17.58 3.31 -1.14
N MET A 25 -17.08 4.33 -0.47
CA MET A 25 -15.67 4.73 -0.50
C MET A 25 -15.04 4.76 0.88
N SER A 26 -13.78 4.32 0.98
CA SER A 26 -13.01 4.50 2.22
C SER A 26 -12.82 6.00 2.52
N PRO A 27 -12.65 6.38 3.79
CA PRO A 27 -12.35 7.77 4.14
C PRO A 27 -11.17 8.36 3.36
N SER A 28 -10.15 7.55 3.12
CA SER A 28 -9.01 7.92 2.31
C SER A 28 -9.37 8.21 0.85
N THR A 29 -10.24 7.38 0.25
CA THR A 29 -10.75 7.60 -1.12
C THR A 29 -11.56 8.88 -1.20
N GLN A 30 -12.40 9.14 -0.21
CA GLN A 30 -13.18 10.38 -0.11
C GLN A 30 -12.27 11.62 0.01
N ASN A 31 -11.23 11.57 0.86
CA ASN A 31 -10.26 12.65 1.01
C ASN A 31 -9.48 12.89 -0.29
N PHE A 32 -9.08 11.82 -0.99
CA PHE A 32 -8.45 11.94 -2.31
C PHE A 32 -9.36 12.71 -3.28
N LEU A 33 -10.63 12.32 -3.42
CA LEU A 33 -11.57 13.00 -4.32
C LEU A 33 -11.69 14.49 -4.03
N ARG A 34 -11.87 14.86 -2.76
CA ARG A 34 -11.96 16.27 -2.36
C ARG A 34 -10.69 17.05 -2.64
N SER A 35 -9.54 16.41 -2.42
CA SER A 35 -8.24 16.99 -2.74
C SER A 35 -8.09 17.15 -4.26
N TYR A 36 -8.48 16.15 -5.05
CA TYR A 36 -8.41 16.14 -6.50
C TYR A 36 -9.30 17.21 -7.12
N GLU A 37 -10.57 17.31 -6.71
CA GLU A 37 -11.52 18.37 -7.17
C GLU A 37 -11.02 19.79 -6.88
N SER A 38 -10.21 19.96 -5.83
CA SER A 38 -9.63 21.25 -5.47
C SER A 38 -8.35 21.60 -6.21
N THR A 39 -7.80 20.68 -7.04
CA THR A 39 -6.54 20.88 -7.76
C THR A 39 -6.76 21.43 -9.17
N SER A 40 -6.30 22.65 -9.41
CA SER A 40 -6.37 23.30 -10.73
C SER A 40 -5.01 23.47 -11.42
N THR A 41 -3.90 23.25 -10.69
CA THR A 41 -2.54 23.49 -11.19
C THR A 41 -1.66 22.23 -11.14
N ILE A 42 -0.62 22.18 -12.00
CA ILE A 42 0.37 21.08 -12.02
C ILE A 42 1.06 20.92 -10.65
N SER A 43 1.38 22.03 -9.98
CA SER A 43 2.00 22.03 -8.66
C SER A 43 1.09 21.40 -7.59
N GLN A 44 -0.21 21.65 -7.62
CA GLN A 44 -1.18 21.05 -6.72
C GLN A 44 -1.35 19.55 -6.99
N ARG A 45 -1.33 19.13 -8.27
CA ARG A 45 -1.37 17.70 -8.65
C ARG A 45 -0.11 16.94 -8.19
N ALA A 46 1.06 17.59 -8.20
CA ALA A 46 2.28 17.01 -7.66
C ALA A 46 2.18 16.71 -6.16
N LYS A 47 1.47 17.55 -5.40
CA LYS A 47 1.21 17.31 -3.96
C LYS A 47 0.34 16.07 -3.71
N LEU A 48 -0.61 15.76 -4.58
CA LEU A 48 -1.42 14.54 -4.44
C LEU A 48 -0.56 13.28 -4.53
N LYS A 49 0.46 13.28 -5.39
CA LYS A 49 1.38 12.14 -5.54
C LYS A 49 2.21 11.84 -4.29
N SER A 50 2.41 12.80 -3.40
CA SER A 50 3.13 12.56 -2.14
C SER A 50 2.28 11.85 -1.09
N THR A 51 0.95 11.91 -1.21
CA THR A 51 0.00 11.35 -0.23
C THR A 51 -0.68 10.07 -0.73
N TYR A 52 -0.89 9.96 -2.04
CA TYR A 52 -1.67 8.87 -2.65
C TYR A 52 -0.87 8.16 -3.75
N ALA A 53 -1.13 6.86 -3.92
CA ALA A 53 -0.56 6.08 -5.01
C ALA A 53 -1.25 6.44 -6.34
N ILE A 54 -0.64 7.35 -7.09
CA ILE A 54 -1.18 7.91 -8.32
C ILE A 54 -0.34 7.47 -9.50
N ASN A 55 -1.01 6.92 -10.51
CA ASN A 55 -0.46 6.53 -11.79
C ASN A 55 -0.88 7.52 -12.89
N GLN A 56 -0.25 7.44 -14.04
CA GLN A 56 -0.71 8.09 -15.27
C GLN A 56 -1.14 6.99 -16.25
N ASN A 57 -2.38 7.05 -16.68
CA ASN A 57 -2.91 6.18 -17.73
C ASN A 57 -3.28 7.07 -18.92
N ASN A 58 -2.62 6.87 -20.07
CA ASN A 58 -2.82 7.66 -21.30
C ASN A 58 -2.75 9.20 -21.08
N GLY A 59 -1.92 9.65 -20.12
CA GLY A 59 -1.79 11.07 -19.80
C GLY A 59 -2.81 11.60 -18.77
N GLU A 60 -3.78 10.78 -18.36
CA GLU A 60 -4.76 11.09 -17.34
C GLU A 60 -4.32 10.54 -15.98
N MET A 61 -4.73 11.23 -14.92
CA MET A 61 -4.43 10.79 -13.56
C MET A 61 -5.32 9.61 -13.20
N ALA A 62 -4.69 8.50 -12.80
CA ALA A 62 -5.38 7.32 -12.30
C ALA A 62 -4.87 6.95 -10.89
N VAL A 63 -5.72 6.35 -10.09
CA VAL A 63 -5.38 5.89 -8.75
C VAL A 63 -5.38 4.37 -8.69
N SER A 64 -4.36 3.82 -8.05
CA SER A 64 -4.38 2.41 -7.67
C SER A 64 -5.39 2.20 -6.55
N ALA A 65 -6.25 1.21 -6.67
CA ALA A 65 -7.30 0.94 -5.69
C ALA A 65 -7.63 -0.55 -5.57
N PHE A 66 -8.03 -0.96 -4.37
CA PHE A 66 -8.79 -2.18 -4.18
C PHE A 66 -10.27 -1.88 -4.43
N LEU A 67 -10.84 -2.55 -5.42
CA LEU A 67 -12.25 -2.45 -5.75
C LEU A 67 -12.94 -3.74 -5.32
N HIS A 68 -13.91 -3.63 -4.43
CA HIS A 68 -14.66 -4.76 -3.94
C HIS A 68 -15.95 -4.91 -4.73
N LEU A 69 -16.19 -6.08 -5.26
CA LEU A 69 -17.39 -6.43 -6.00
C LEU A 69 -18.51 -6.93 -5.07
N VAL A 70 -19.74 -6.83 -5.53
CA VAL A 70 -20.89 -7.48 -4.91
C VAL A 70 -20.87 -8.98 -5.19
N ASP A 71 -20.46 -9.37 -6.41
CA ASP A 71 -20.31 -10.74 -6.91
C ASP A 71 -19.02 -10.80 -7.74
N GLU A 72 -18.19 -11.82 -7.54
CA GLU A 72 -16.89 -11.97 -8.20
C GLU A 72 -16.98 -12.09 -9.73
N ASN A 73 -18.11 -12.52 -10.26
CA ASN A 73 -18.33 -12.68 -11.70
C ASN A 73 -18.99 -11.44 -12.33
N ASN A 74 -19.40 -10.44 -11.54
CA ASN A 74 -20.07 -9.25 -12.05
C ASN A 74 -19.10 -8.08 -12.19
N LEU A 75 -18.59 -7.91 -13.41
CA LEU A 75 -17.68 -6.81 -13.79
C LEU A 75 -18.40 -5.69 -14.57
N ASP A 76 -19.74 -5.70 -14.61
CA ASP A 76 -20.54 -4.77 -15.42
C ASP A 76 -20.22 -3.31 -15.11
N GLY A 77 -19.98 -2.54 -16.17
CA GLY A 77 -19.71 -1.11 -16.11
C GLY A 77 -18.25 -0.72 -15.82
N LEU A 78 -17.37 -1.68 -15.51
CA LEU A 78 -15.97 -1.36 -15.20
C LEU A 78 -15.19 -0.93 -16.44
N GLU A 79 -15.36 -1.62 -17.57
CA GLU A 79 -14.69 -1.31 -18.83
C GLU A 79 -15.14 0.05 -19.38
N GLU A 80 -16.43 0.35 -19.37
CA GLU A 80 -16.98 1.63 -19.82
C GLU A 80 -16.47 2.82 -18.98
N ASN A 81 -16.12 2.56 -17.72
CA ASN A 81 -15.51 3.52 -16.84
C ASN A 81 -13.96 3.49 -16.87
N GLN A 82 -13.38 2.80 -17.86
CA GLN A 82 -11.94 2.72 -18.09
C GLN A 82 -11.16 2.19 -16.86
N VAL A 83 -11.78 1.33 -16.06
CA VAL A 83 -11.13 0.67 -14.95
C VAL A 83 -10.20 -0.41 -15.51
N ILE A 84 -8.91 -0.30 -15.19
CA ILE A 84 -7.94 -1.34 -15.51
C ILE A 84 -7.90 -2.30 -14.33
N ILE A 85 -8.24 -3.56 -14.58
CA ILE A 85 -8.14 -4.64 -13.60
C ILE A 85 -6.73 -5.24 -13.72
N ASN A 86 -5.92 -5.12 -12.66
CA ASN A 86 -4.57 -5.68 -12.63
C ASN A 86 -4.59 -7.16 -12.18
N ALA A 87 -5.39 -7.47 -11.16
CA ALA A 87 -5.57 -8.83 -10.65
C ALA A 87 -6.92 -8.97 -9.93
N GLN A 88 -7.37 -10.21 -9.76
CA GLN A 88 -8.60 -10.54 -9.04
C GLN A 88 -8.33 -11.54 -7.92
N TYR A 89 -8.89 -11.27 -6.75
CA TYR A 89 -8.81 -12.07 -5.53
C TYR A 89 -10.22 -12.30 -5.01
N GLY A 90 -10.91 -13.32 -5.55
CA GLY A 90 -12.34 -13.52 -5.28
C GLY A 90 -13.14 -12.26 -5.65
N THR A 91 -13.83 -11.66 -4.68
CA THR A 91 -14.60 -10.41 -4.87
C THR A 91 -13.78 -9.12 -4.81
N ILE A 92 -12.47 -9.19 -4.65
CA ILE A 92 -11.59 -8.01 -4.57
C ILE A 92 -10.78 -7.92 -5.86
N LEU A 93 -10.73 -6.73 -6.45
CA LEU A 93 -9.90 -6.42 -7.60
C LEU A 93 -8.78 -5.47 -7.20
N SER A 94 -7.56 -5.73 -7.64
CA SER A 94 -6.50 -4.72 -7.73
C SER A 94 -6.71 -3.96 -9.04
N THR A 95 -6.87 -2.64 -8.97
CA THR A 95 -7.27 -1.83 -10.12
C THR A 95 -6.49 -0.53 -10.24
N ASN A 96 -6.49 0.03 -11.46
CA ASN A 96 -6.21 1.44 -11.71
C ASN A 96 -7.49 2.11 -12.22
N ILE A 97 -7.98 3.10 -11.50
CA ILE A 97 -9.22 3.82 -11.79
C ILE A 97 -8.86 5.26 -12.18
N PRO A 98 -9.29 5.78 -13.36
CA PRO A 98 -9.15 7.20 -13.67
C PRO A 98 -9.78 8.05 -12.56
N ALA A 99 -9.06 9.09 -12.12
CA ALA A 99 -9.51 9.92 -10.99
C ALA A 99 -10.89 10.55 -11.25
N ASP A 100 -11.15 10.96 -12.51
CA ASP A 100 -12.43 11.53 -12.93
C ASP A 100 -13.58 10.52 -12.90
N ASN A 101 -13.29 9.22 -12.96
CA ASN A 101 -14.29 8.15 -13.00
C ASN A 101 -14.57 7.50 -11.62
N LEU A 102 -13.87 7.92 -10.55
CA LEU A 102 -14.05 7.32 -9.22
C LEU A 102 -15.49 7.39 -8.71
N ILE A 103 -16.17 8.52 -8.94
CA ILE A 103 -17.58 8.69 -8.53
C ILE A 103 -18.48 7.74 -9.34
N SER A 104 -18.35 7.73 -10.66
CA SER A 104 -19.19 6.87 -11.53
C SER A 104 -18.95 5.39 -11.23
N VAL A 105 -17.69 4.98 -11.01
CA VAL A 105 -17.35 3.61 -10.61
C VAL A 105 -18.00 3.24 -9.28
N SER A 106 -17.99 4.12 -8.27
CA SER A 106 -18.64 3.84 -6.99
C SER A 106 -20.14 3.63 -7.09
N GLN A 107 -20.79 4.23 -8.08
CA GLN A 107 -22.23 4.13 -8.30
C GLN A 107 -22.66 2.86 -9.02
N LEU A 108 -21.72 2.11 -9.60
CA LEU A 108 -22.02 0.86 -10.28
C LEU A 108 -22.70 -0.15 -9.33
N PRO A 109 -23.75 -0.84 -9.78
CA PRO A 109 -24.38 -1.91 -8.98
C PRO A 109 -23.43 -3.07 -8.67
N SER A 110 -22.48 -3.35 -9.56
CA SER A 110 -21.43 -4.37 -9.39
C SER A 110 -20.42 -4.02 -8.29
N VAL A 111 -20.25 -2.72 -7.96
CA VAL A 111 -19.27 -2.23 -7.00
C VAL A 111 -19.88 -2.11 -5.61
N LYS A 112 -19.23 -2.73 -4.64
CA LYS A 112 -19.59 -2.70 -3.22
C LYS A 112 -18.81 -1.66 -2.44
N TYR A 113 -17.50 -1.52 -2.71
CA TYR A 113 -16.62 -0.62 -1.98
C TYR A 113 -15.34 -0.31 -2.76
N ILE A 114 -14.79 0.89 -2.58
CA ILE A 114 -13.51 1.33 -3.17
C ILE A 114 -12.58 1.80 -2.06
N GLU A 115 -11.39 1.24 -2.01
CA GLU A 115 -10.31 1.62 -1.12
C GLU A 115 -9.07 1.99 -1.95
N ILE A 116 -8.70 3.28 -1.92
CA ILE A 116 -7.50 3.76 -2.64
C ILE A 116 -6.24 3.13 -2.06
N GLY A 117 -5.34 2.68 -2.94
CA GLY A 117 -4.04 2.14 -2.59
C GLY A 117 -3.16 3.17 -1.87
N ARG A 118 -2.31 2.69 -0.97
CA ARG A 118 -1.40 3.53 -0.19
C ARG A 118 0.03 3.40 -0.72
N PRO A 119 0.82 4.49 -0.73
CA PRO A 119 2.25 4.40 -1.00
C PRO A 119 2.93 3.48 0.01
N VAL A 120 3.87 2.68 -0.46
CA VAL A 120 4.72 1.82 0.37
C VAL A 120 6.14 2.36 0.37
N HIS A 121 6.80 2.28 1.53
CA HIS A 121 8.14 2.80 1.73
C HIS A 121 9.10 1.67 2.12
N GLN A 122 10.31 1.73 1.58
CA GLN A 122 11.37 0.81 1.95
C GLN A 122 11.78 0.97 3.42
N ARG A 123 12.11 -0.16 4.05
CA ARG A 123 12.64 -0.22 5.41
C ARG A 123 14.05 -0.83 5.36
N MET A 124 15.06 -0.04 5.76
CA MET A 124 16.44 -0.49 5.87
C MET A 124 16.80 -0.72 7.33
N ASN A 125 17.42 -1.85 7.62
CA ASN A 125 17.96 -2.12 8.94
C ASN A 125 19.32 -2.84 8.82
N ASN A 126 20.29 -2.46 9.68
CA ASN A 126 21.57 -3.13 9.79
C ASN A 126 21.44 -4.45 10.56
N VAL A 127 20.82 -5.45 9.93
CA VAL A 127 20.66 -6.78 10.55
C VAL A 127 21.94 -7.56 10.37
N ARG A 128 22.69 -7.73 11.46
CA ARG A 128 23.79 -8.72 11.56
C ARG A 128 23.19 -10.07 11.92
N SER A 129 22.52 -10.70 10.98
CA SER A 129 21.70 -11.89 11.23
C SER A 129 22.49 -13.13 11.61
N GLU A 130 23.67 -13.33 11.07
CA GLU A 130 24.44 -14.58 11.23
C GLU A 130 24.89 -14.87 12.66
N GLN A 131 25.26 -13.86 13.43
CA GLN A 131 25.77 -14.06 14.79
C GLN A 131 24.68 -14.41 15.82
N PHE A 132 23.39 -14.22 15.48
CA PHE A 132 22.30 -14.34 16.43
C PHE A 132 21.25 -15.41 16.09
N SER A 133 21.22 -15.91 14.83
CA SER A 133 20.15 -16.80 14.37
C SER A 133 20.45 -18.29 14.52
N ASN A 134 21.70 -18.69 14.80
CA ASN A 134 22.16 -20.10 14.80
C ASN A 134 21.92 -20.86 13.49
N VAL A 135 21.79 -20.17 12.36
CA VAL A 135 21.50 -20.77 11.05
C VAL A 135 22.58 -21.77 10.63
N ASN A 136 23.82 -21.61 11.06
CA ASN A 136 24.89 -22.58 10.78
C ASN A 136 24.52 -24.00 11.19
N LYS A 137 23.86 -24.20 12.35
CA LYS A 137 23.40 -25.52 12.77
C LYS A 137 22.37 -26.12 11.84
N ILE A 138 21.52 -25.28 11.25
CA ILE A 138 20.51 -25.71 10.27
C ILE A 138 21.20 -26.12 8.96
N HIS A 139 22.18 -25.34 8.50
CA HIS A 139 22.99 -25.66 7.32
C HIS A 139 23.86 -26.93 7.49
N GLU A 140 24.31 -27.22 8.70
CA GLU A 140 25.07 -28.43 9.05
C GLU A 140 24.16 -29.63 9.32
N GLY A 141 22.86 -29.42 9.50
CA GLY A 141 21.92 -30.47 9.92
C GLY A 141 22.05 -30.85 11.39
N THR A 142 22.75 -30.04 12.22
CA THR A 142 22.98 -30.31 13.62
C THR A 142 21.67 -30.30 14.42
N GLY A 143 21.22 -31.49 14.87
CA GLY A 143 19.93 -31.67 15.56
C GLY A 143 18.72 -31.83 14.61
N PHE A 144 18.95 -31.94 13.31
CA PHE A 144 17.93 -32.19 12.29
C PHE A 144 18.18 -33.49 11.54
N THR A 145 17.19 -33.96 10.79
CA THR A 145 17.31 -35.20 9.98
C THR A 145 18.24 -35.04 8.78
N GLN A 146 18.46 -33.79 8.34
CA GLN A 146 19.35 -33.45 7.25
C GLN A 146 19.71 -31.94 7.34
N ALA A 147 20.65 -31.51 6.50
CA ALA A 147 20.95 -30.08 6.28
C ALA A 147 19.82 -29.39 5.51
N TYR A 148 19.46 -28.18 5.92
CA TYR A 148 18.47 -27.36 5.24
C TYR A 148 19.12 -26.04 4.80
N THR A 149 19.19 -25.84 3.50
CA THR A 149 19.85 -24.69 2.85
C THR A 149 18.92 -23.92 1.91
N GLY A 150 17.62 -24.24 1.93
CA GLY A 150 16.62 -23.67 1.00
C GLY A 150 16.54 -24.40 -0.34
N LYS A 151 17.23 -25.56 -0.49
CA LYS A 151 17.15 -26.34 -1.72
C LYS A 151 15.72 -26.76 -2.02
N ASP A 152 15.32 -26.64 -3.30
CA ASP A 152 13.97 -26.90 -3.80
C ASP A 152 12.85 -26.02 -3.22
N VAL A 153 13.23 -24.86 -2.66
CA VAL A 153 12.31 -23.80 -2.19
C VAL A 153 12.52 -22.54 -3.04
N ILE A 154 11.46 -21.79 -3.23
CA ILE A 154 11.53 -20.44 -3.82
C ILE A 154 11.58 -19.40 -2.70
N VAL A 155 12.56 -18.50 -2.77
CA VAL A 155 12.57 -17.27 -2.00
C VAL A 155 12.13 -16.15 -2.93
N GLY A 156 10.93 -15.63 -2.67
CA GLY A 156 10.40 -14.44 -3.32
C GLY A 156 10.84 -13.18 -2.60
N ILE A 157 11.21 -12.14 -3.31
CA ILE A 157 11.51 -10.83 -2.72
C ILE A 157 10.72 -9.78 -3.46
N ILE A 158 9.98 -8.96 -2.69
CA ILE A 158 9.29 -7.78 -3.21
C ILE A 158 9.96 -6.56 -2.58
N ASP A 159 10.62 -5.73 -3.43
CA ASP A 159 11.40 -4.59 -2.95
C ASP A 159 11.61 -3.56 -4.08
N GLY A 160 12.32 -2.47 -3.81
CA GLY A 160 12.39 -1.32 -4.70
C GLY A 160 13.26 -1.48 -5.95
N GLY A 161 14.19 -2.43 -5.98
CA GLY A 161 15.02 -2.65 -7.15
C GLY A 161 16.26 -3.48 -6.86
N PHE A 162 16.73 -4.25 -7.83
CA PHE A 162 17.77 -5.26 -7.70
C PHE A 162 18.92 -5.07 -8.68
N GLN A 163 20.10 -5.46 -8.27
CA GLN A 163 21.24 -5.71 -9.16
C GLN A 163 21.22 -7.19 -9.53
N TYR A 164 20.60 -7.54 -10.66
CA TYR A 164 20.33 -8.92 -11.06
C TYR A 164 21.58 -9.76 -11.31
N ASN A 165 22.67 -9.14 -11.74
CA ASN A 165 23.95 -9.79 -12.01
C ASN A 165 24.89 -9.80 -10.78
N HIS A 166 24.37 -9.53 -9.56
CA HIS A 166 25.17 -9.60 -8.36
C HIS A 166 25.62 -11.04 -8.09
N ILE A 167 26.90 -11.25 -7.75
CA ILE A 167 27.50 -12.58 -7.60
C ILE A 167 26.77 -13.47 -6.58
N ASN A 168 26.20 -12.92 -5.54
CA ASN A 168 25.43 -13.64 -4.53
C ASN A 168 24.11 -14.25 -5.06
N PHE A 169 23.65 -13.88 -6.24
CA PHE A 169 22.45 -14.43 -6.87
C PHE A 169 22.74 -15.61 -7.80
N TYR A 170 24.01 -15.94 -7.97
CA TYR A 170 24.46 -17.16 -8.60
C TYR A 170 24.53 -18.29 -7.58
N ASP A 171 24.85 -19.50 -8.04
CA ASP A 171 25.09 -20.64 -7.16
C ASP A 171 26.32 -20.43 -6.25
N THR A 172 26.58 -21.38 -5.38
CA THR A 172 27.70 -21.30 -4.40
C THR A 172 29.07 -21.18 -5.04
N GLU A 173 29.19 -21.53 -6.33
CA GLU A 173 30.43 -21.40 -7.13
C GLU A 173 30.46 -20.14 -7.99
N GLY A 174 29.38 -19.36 -8.02
CA GLY A 174 29.25 -18.16 -8.84
C GLY A 174 29.05 -18.42 -10.33
N LYS A 175 28.55 -19.61 -10.73
CA LYS A 175 28.44 -20.01 -12.13
C LYS A 175 27.03 -19.91 -12.70
N ASN A 176 26.04 -20.38 -11.99
CA ASN A 176 24.65 -20.46 -12.48
C ASN A 176 23.74 -19.49 -11.74
N LEU A 177 23.04 -18.65 -12.51
CA LEU A 177 22.07 -17.70 -11.94
C LEU A 177 20.89 -18.45 -11.31
N ARG A 178 20.55 -18.11 -10.06
CA ARG A 178 19.43 -18.71 -9.32
C ARG A 178 18.14 -17.92 -9.45
N ILE A 179 18.17 -16.69 -10.02
CA ILE A 179 16.95 -15.93 -10.32
C ILE A 179 16.24 -16.62 -11.48
N LYS A 180 15.00 -17.06 -11.26
CA LYS A 180 14.18 -17.77 -12.24
C LYS A 180 13.19 -16.86 -12.94
N ARG A 181 12.70 -15.83 -12.26
CA ARG A 181 11.77 -14.82 -12.78
C ARG A 181 12.07 -13.47 -12.16
N VAL A 182 11.83 -12.43 -12.94
CA VAL A 182 11.81 -11.05 -12.47
C VAL A 182 10.57 -10.37 -13.03
N TRP A 183 9.85 -9.67 -12.20
CA TRP A 183 8.86 -8.70 -12.64
C TRP A 183 9.27 -7.30 -12.20
N ASN A 184 9.75 -6.50 -13.13
CA ASN A 184 10.03 -5.09 -12.91
C ASN A 184 8.75 -4.28 -13.18
N GLN A 185 8.03 -3.93 -12.11
CA GLN A 185 6.77 -3.18 -12.20
C GLN A 185 6.97 -1.71 -12.64
N ASN A 186 8.21 -1.22 -12.63
CA ASN A 186 8.56 0.16 -12.96
C ASN A 186 8.88 0.38 -14.44
N GLN A 187 9.20 -0.66 -15.15
CA GLN A 187 9.66 -0.58 -16.53
C GLN A 187 8.53 -0.93 -17.49
N SER A 188 8.27 -0.04 -18.44
CA SER A 188 7.34 -0.33 -19.52
C SER A 188 7.93 -1.36 -20.48
N GLY A 189 7.19 -2.44 -20.75
CA GLY A 189 7.61 -3.53 -21.64
C GLY A 189 6.54 -4.61 -21.72
N THR A 190 6.94 -5.87 -21.78
CA THR A 190 6.02 -7.01 -21.82
C THR A 190 5.69 -7.43 -20.38
N PRO A 191 4.48 -7.21 -19.89
CA PRO A 191 4.09 -7.62 -18.55
C PRO A 191 3.92 -9.14 -18.44
N PRO A 192 3.91 -9.70 -17.21
CA PRO A 192 3.51 -11.08 -16.99
C PRO A 192 2.08 -11.34 -17.49
N THR A 193 1.79 -12.58 -17.87
CA THR A 193 0.45 -12.98 -18.29
C THR A 193 -0.57 -12.70 -17.20
N GLY A 194 -1.66 -12.03 -17.55
CA GLY A 194 -2.73 -11.62 -16.62
C GLY A 194 -2.51 -10.27 -15.95
N TYR A 195 -1.39 -9.59 -16.24
CA TYR A 195 -1.12 -8.23 -15.78
C TYR A 195 -0.96 -7.28 -16.97
N TYR A 196 -1.11 -5.97 -16.71
CA TYR A 196 -1.13 -4.94 -17.76
C TYR A 196 -0.03 -3.90 -17.61
N TYR A 197 0.94 -4.13 -16.72
CA TYR A 197 2.02 -3.19 -16.44
C TYR A 197 3.32 -3.91 -16.08
N GLY A 198 4.42 -3.18 -16.16
CA GLY A 198 5.74 -3.69 -15.86
C GLY A 198 6.38 -4.47 -17.03
N THR A 199 7.52 -5.07 -16.74
CA THR A 199 8.27 -5.94 -17.65
C THR A 199 8.64 -7.23 -16.94
N GLU A 200 8.33 -8.37 -17.54
CA GLU A 200 8.76 -9.68 -17.05
C GLU A 200 10.06 -10.13 -17.77
N TYR A 201 11.00 -10.67 -17.00
CA TYR A 201 12.14 -11.42 -17.51
C TYR A 201 12.01 -12.88 -17.08
N THR A 202 12.04 -13.79 -18.05
CA THR A 202 11.65 -15.20 -17.86
C THR A 202 12.80 -16.19 -17.90
N ASN A 203 13.99 -15.74 -18.31
CA ASN A 203 15.17 -16.58 -18.44
C ASN A 203 16.45 -15.84 -18.02
N ALA A 204 17.52 -16.61 -17.78
CA ALA A 204 18.78 -16.07 -17.29
C ALA A 204 19.43 -15.06 -18.25
N GLU A 205 19.28 -15.23 -19.56
CA GLU A 205 19.87 -14.34 -20.55
C GLU A 205 19.23 -12.94 -20.48
N GLU A 206 17.91 -12.86 -20.45
CA GLU A 206 17.16 -11.60 -20.30
C GLU A 206 17.51 -10.92 -18.98
N ILE A 207 17.54 -11.68 -17.87
CA ILE A 207 17.82 -11.16 -16.53
C ILE A 207 19.24 -10.58 -16.44
N ILE A 208 20.23 -11.30 -16.98
CA ILE A 208 21.63 -10.83 -17.01
C ILE A 208 21.77 -9.60 -17.91
N ALA A 209 21.08 -9.58 -19.06
CA ALA A 209 21.09 -8.44 -19.97
C ALA A 209 20.46 -7.17 -19.37
N ALA A 210 19.44 -7.31 -18.52
CA ALA A 210 18.82 -6.21 -17.79
C ALA A 210 19.75 -5.57 -16.76
N LYS A 211 20.72 -6.32 -16.23
CA LYS A 211 21.76 -5.92 -15.27
C LYS A 211 21.20 -5.49 -13.91
N GLN A 212 20.50 -4.38 -13.84
CA GLN A 212 19.99 -3.82 -12.59
C GLN A 212 18.85 -2.84 -12.82
N ASP A 213 18.04 -2.65 -11.77
CA ASP A 213 17.03 -1.61 -11.69
C ASP A 213 17.62 -0.27 -11.23
N TYR A 214 16.81 0.78 -11.33
CA TYR A 214 17.09 2.04 -10.64
C TYR A 214 16.97 1.82 -9.12
N ALA A 215 17.86 2.40 -8.32
CA ALA A 215 17.90 2.27 -6.86
C ALA A 215 18.06 0.81 -6.35
N ALA A 216 18.95 0.04 -6.96
CA ALA A 216 19.11 -1.41 -6.73
C ALA A 216 19.75 -1.81 -5.38
N SER A 217 20.17 -0.89 -4.51
CA SER A 217 21.00 -1.21 -3.33
C SER A 217 20.25 -1.95 -2.23
N HIS A 218 19.06 -1.47 -1.84
CA HIS A 218 18.30 -2.04 -0.71
C HIS A 218 17.86 -3.47 -0.99
N ALA A 219 17.16 -3.69 -2.08
CA ALA A 219 16.65 -5.01 -2.46
C ALA A 219 17.76 -6.05 -2.69
N THR A 220 18.89 -5.61 -3.29
CA THR A 220 20.06 -6.47 -3.46
C THR A 220 20.62 -6.92 -2.12
N HIS A 221 20.72 -6.01 -1.15
CA HIS A 221 21.19 -6.31 0.18
C HIS A 221 20.22 -7.25 0.93
N VAL A 222 18.93 -6.96 0.91
CA VAL A 222 17.87 -7.81 1.49
C VAL A 222 17.91 -9.22 0.92
N THR A 223 17.99 -9.33 -0.42
CA THR A 223 18.07 -10.63 -1.11
C THR A 223 19.36 -11.38 -0.74
N GLY A 224 20.48 -10.66 -0.61
CA GLY A 224 21.74 -11.22 -0.17
C GLY A 224 21.67 -11.84 1.22
N ILE A 225 21.01 -11.16 2.18
CA ILE A 225 20.78 -11.68 3.53
C ILE A 225 19.84 -12.90 3.51
N ALA A 226 18.73 -12.80 2.77
CA ALA A 226 17.75 -13.88 2.72
C ALA A 226 18.30 -15.14 2.02
N ALA A 227 18.98 -14.98 0.89
CA ALA A 227 19.32 -16.09 0.01
C ALA A 227 20.59 -15.92 -0.82
N GLY A 228 21.54 -15.10 -0.39
CA GLY A 228 22.85 -15.01 -1.05
C GLY A 228 23.57 -16.37 -0.99
N ALA A 229 24.27 -16.77 -2.07
CA ALA A 229 24.85 -18.09 -2.16
C ALA A 229 26.37 -18.14 -2.33
N TYR A 230 26.97 -17.08 -2.86
CA TYR A 230 28.40 -17.12 -3.20
C TYR A 230 29.29 -17.32 -2.00
N LYS A 231 29.96 -18.47 -1.93
CA LYS A 231 30.86 -18.86 -0.83
C LYS A 231 32.30 -18.40 -1.04
N GLY A 232 32.62 -17.67 -2.11
CA GLY A 232 33.93 -17.02 -2.31
C GLY A 232 34.19 -15.85 -1.35
N ASN A 233 33.20 -15.46 -0.58
CA ASN A 233 33.30 -14.51 0.55
C ASN A 233 32.53 -15.09 1.75
N GLU A 234 32.68 -14.47 2.92
CA GLU A 234 32.03 -14.92 4.18
C GLU A 234 30.55 -14.48 4.28
N TYR A 235 30.01 -13.79 3.27
CA TYR A 235 28.69 -13.12 3.30
C TYR A 235 27.67 -13.87 2.43
N TYR A 236 27.26 -15.07 2.81
CA TYR A 236 26.16 -15.77 2.20
C TYR A 236 24.91 -15.72 3.10
N GLY A 237 23.73 -15.92 2.51
CA GLY A 237 22.43 -15.74 3.17
C GLY A 237 21.93 -16.99 3.90
N ILE A 238 20.69 -16.87 4.36
CA ILE A 238 19.99 -17.92 5.14
C ILE A 238 19.60 -19.13 4.26
N ALA A 239 19.19 -18.88 2.99
CA ALA A 239 18.74 -19.93 2.06
C ALA A 239 19.62 -19.95 0.78
N PRO A 240 20.92 -20.32 0.88
CA PRO A 240 21.86 -20.19 -0.23
C PRO A 240 21.57 -21.09 -1.43
N ASP A 241 20.79 -22.15 -1.27
CA ASP A 241 20.43 -23.07 -2.36
C ASP A 241 19.00 -22.86 -2.89
N ALA A 242 18.29 -21.83 -2.42
CA ALA A 242 16.95 -21.50 -2.90
C ALA A 242 16.96 -20.90 -4.32
N ASP A 243 15.92 -21.17 -5.09
CA ASP A 243 15.61 -20.41 -6.30
C ASP A 243 15.04 -19.02 -5.95
N LEU A 244 15.31 -18.02 -6.77
CA LEU A 244 14.88 -16.65 -6.53
C LEU A 244 13.81 -16.21 -7.53
N VAL A 245 12.77 -15.54 -7.03
CA VAL A 245 11.79 -14.81 -7.85
C VAL A 245 11.69 -13.39 -7.30
N LEU A 246 11.95 -12.40 -8.15
CA LEU A 246 12.12 -11.01 -7.72
C LEU A 246 11.03 -10.12 -8.34
N VAL A 247 10.45 -9.28 -7.51
CA VAL A 247 9.50 -8.24 -7.96
C VAL A 247 10.01 -6.89 -7.50
N SER A 248 10.31 -6.00 -8.44
CA SER A 248 10.69 -4.63 -8.13
C SER A 248 9.51 -3.68 -8.32
N TYR A 249 9.20 -2.92 -7.27
CA TYR A 249 8.19 -1.87 -7.29
C TYR A 249 8.82 -0.47 -7.34
N ASN A 250 8.05 0.52 -7.75
CA ASN A 250 8.55 1.89 -7.88
C ASN A 250 8.58 2.61 -6.52
N ILE A 251 9.78 3.04 -6.11
CA ILE A 251 10.01 3.78 -4.87
C ILE A 251 10.23 5.28 -5.09
N SER A 252 10.43 5.70 -6.34
CA SER A 252 10.94 7.06 -6.62
C SER A 252 9.85 8.12 -6.78
N ASP A 253 8.62 7.75 -7.13
CA ASP A 253 7.54 8.70 -7.45
C ASP A 253 6.22 8.46 -6.70
N ASN A 254 6.25 7.59 -5.67
CA ASN A 254 5.06 7.17 -4.91
C ASN A 254 3.96 6.54 -5.78
N SER A 255 4.30 6.01 -6.95
CA SER A 255 3.33 5.32 -7.82
C SER A 255 3.03 3.90 -7.35
N SER A 256 3.95 3.28 -6.62
CA SER A 256 3.74 1.97 -6.00
C SER A 256 2.83 2.04 -4.79
N SER A 257 1.99 1.03 -4.64
CA SER A 257 1.01 0.94 -3.57
C SER A 257 0.90 -0.48 -3.03
N ASN A 258 0.16 -0.64 -1.94
CA ASN A 258 -0.19 -1.96 -1.42
C ASN A 258 -0.91 -2.84 -2.45
N THR A 259 -1.57 -2.28 -3.46
CA THR A 259 -2.18 -3.06 -4.57
C THR A 259 -1.10 -3.70 -5.45
N SER A 260 -0.07 -2.96 -5.84
CA SER A 260 1.03 -3.51 -6.64
C SER A 260 1.87 -4.54 -5.86
N ILE A 261 1.92 -4.42 -4.54
CA ILE A 261 2.54 -5.43 -3.67
C ILE A 261 1.73 -6.73 -3.67
N THR A 262 0.39 -6.67 -3.54
CA THR A 262 -0.45 -7.87 -3.61
C THR A 262 -0.37 -8.55 -4.97
N ASP A 263 -0.27 -7.79 -6.05
CA ASP A 263 -0.02 -8.33 -7.39
C ASP A 263 1.32 -9.09 -7.44
N GLY A 264 2.36 -8.52 -6.84
CA GLY A 264 3.68 -9.15 -6.72
C GLY A 264 3.66 -10.43 -5.90
N ILE A 265 2.91 -10.47 -4.78
CA ILE A 265 2.73 -11.67 -3.95
C ILE A 265 2.09 -12.78 -4.79
N LYS A 266 0.98 -12.46 -5.46
CA LYS A 266 0.28 -13.42 -6.31
C LYS A 266 1.17 -13.94 -7.42
N TYR A 267 1.86 -13.06 -8.15
CA TYR A 267 2.78 -13.43 -9.22
C TYR A 267 3.84 -14.44 -8.77
N ILE A 268 4.47 -14.21 -7.61
CA ILE A 268 5.50 -15.10 -7.07
C ILE A 268 4.89 -16.46 -6.70
N TYR A 269 3.74 -16.49 -6.06
CA TYR A 269 3.07 -17.75 -5.69
C TYR A 269 2.56 -18.52 -6.91
N ASP A 270 2.00 -17.85 -7.92
CA ASP A 270 1.57 -18.49 -9.17
C ASP A 270 2.75 -19.17 -9.88
N TYR A 271 3.92 -18.49 -9.90
CA TYR A 271 5.12 -19.12 -10.43
C TYR A 271 5.57 -20.33 -9.59
N ALA A 272 5.59 -20.21 -8.27
CA ALA A 272 5.97 -21.29 -7.39
C ALA A 272 5.07 -22.52 -7.56
N GLU A 273 3.77 -22.33 -7.65
CA GLU A 273 2.78 -23.36 -7.93
C GLU A 273 3.01 -23.99 -9.30
N SER A 274 3.28 -23.21 -10.34
CA SER A 274 3.53 -23.69 -11.70
C SER A 274 4.72 -24.65 -11.80
N VAL A 275 5.70 -24.54 -10.88
CA VAL A 275 6.90 -25.40 -10.81
C VAL A 275 6.84 -26.40 -9.65
N GLY A 276 5.74 -26.45 -8.90
CA GLY A 276 5.50 -27.41 -7.80
C GLY A 276 6.44 -27.24 -6.62
N LYS A 277 6.87 -26.01 -6.30
CA LYS A 277 7.80 -25.72 -5.19
C LYS A 277 7.15 -24.90 -4.09
N PRO A 278 7.45 -25.16 -2.81
CA PRO A 278 7.09 -24.26 -1.73
C PRO A 278 7.81 -22.91 -1.89
N CYS A 279 7.17 -21.85 -1.36
CA CYS A 279 7.65 -20.49 -1.50
C CYS A 279 7.55 -19.72 -0.18
N VAL A 280 8.60 -18.93 0.10
CA VAL A 280 8.61 -17.93 1.16
C VAL A 280 8.86 -16.55 0.52
N ILE A 281 7.98 -15.59 0.76
CA ILE A 281 8.14 -14.22 0.25
C ILE A 281 8.57 -13.31 1.39
N ASN A 282 9.66 -12.57 1.18
CA ASN A 282 10.11 -11.52 2.08
C ASN A 282 9.70 -10.15 1.55
N MET A 283 9.15 -9.34 2.44
CA MET A 283 8.76 -7.96 2.20
C MET A 283 9.43 -7.06 3.24
N SER A 284 10.58 -6.44 2.88
CA SER A 284 11.27 -5.47 3.73
C SER A 284 10.72 -4.05 3.49
N LEU A 285 9.41 -3.93 3.61
CA LEU A 285 8.62 -2.72 3.33
C LEU A 285 7.43 -2.64 4.29
N GLY A 286 6.78 -1.48 4.33
CA GLY A 286 5.57 -1.29 5.13
C GLY A 286 5.00 0.12 5.04
N TYR A 287 3.85 0.31 5.67
CA TYR A 287 3.17 1.61 5.82
C TYR A 287 2.46 1.66 7.18
N HIS A 288 2.10 2.88 7.62
CA HIS A 288 1.58 3.11 8.98
C HIS A 288 0.06 3.27 9.05
N ILE A 289 -0.64 3.13 7.92
CA ILE A 289 -2.07 3.38 7.82
C ILE A 289 -2.83 2.06 7.89
N GLY A 290 -3.96 2.04 8.59
CA GLY A 290 -4.82 0.87 8.72
C GLY A 290 -5.10 0.49 10.17
N PRO A 291 -5.94 -0.51 10.41
CA PRO A 291 -6.37 -0.92 11.74
C PRO A 291 -5.30 -1.68 12.56
N HIS A 292 -4.21 -2.14 11.94
CA HIS A 292 -3.10 -2.88 12.55
C HIS A 292 -3.50 -4.13 13.35
N ASP A 293 -4.52 -4.84 12.90
CA ASP A 293 -5.06 -6.02 13.60
C ASP A 293 -5.42 -7.18 12.66
N GLY A 294 -4.86 -7.18 11.45
CA GLY A 294 -5.10 -8.21 10.45
C GLY A 294 -6.44 -8.09 9.70
N THR A 295 -7.20 -7.01 9.90
CA THR A 295 -8.53 -6.86 9.27
C THR A 295 -8.56 -5.89 8.10
N SER A 296 -7.42 -5.30 7.70
CA SER A 296 -7.35 -4.47 6.51
C SER A 296 -7.60 -5.29 5.24
N THR A 297 -7.94 -4.62 4.14
CA THR A 297 -8.09 -5.28 2.84
C THR A 297 -6.79 -5.95 2.41
N PHE A 298 -5.64 -5.29 2.64
CA PHE A 298 -4.33 -5.86 2.36
C PHE A 298 -4.07 -7.14 3.16
N ASP A 299 -4.31 -7.13 4.48
CA ASP A 299 -4.12 -8.30 5.34
C ASP A 299 -5.00 -9.47 4.89
N ARG A 300 -6.26 -9.22 4.56
CA ARG A 300 -7.18 -10.25 4.07
C ARG A 300 -6.73 -10.89 2.76
N ILE A 301 -6.17 -10.10 1.83
CA ILE A 301 -5.59 -10.64 0.59
C ILE A 301 -4.36 -11.49 0.94
N CYS A 302 -3.50 -11.01 1.84
CA CYS A 302 -2.35 -11.77 2.30
C CYS A 302 -2.75 -13.11 2.94
N ASP A 303 -3.79 -13.11 3.77
CA ASP A 303 -4.32 -14.34 4.38
C ASP A 303 -4.88 -15.31 3.34
N GLU A 304 -5.59 -14.81 2.33
CA GLU A 304 -6.14 -15.65 1.25
C GLU A 304 -5.05 -16.26 0.35
N LEU A 305 -3.96 -15.52 0.11
CA LEU A 305 -2.85 -15.97 -0.71
C LEU A 305 -1.91 -16.95 0.00
N GLN A 306 -1.84 -16.91 1.33
CA GLN A 306 -1.05 -17.84 2.12
C GLN A 306 -1.70 -19.23 2.23
N GLY A 307 -0.93 -20.24 2.59
CA GLY A 307 -1.40 -21.59 2.76
C GLY A 307 -0.25 -22.60 2.89
N GLU A 308 -0.55 -23.88 2.74
CA GLU A 308 0.47 -24.92 2.77
C GLU A 308 1.53 -24.67 1.68
N GLY A 309 2.79 -24.57 2.09
CA GLY A 309 3.92 -24.26 1.21
C GLY A 309 4.00 -22.81 0.73
N ARG A 310 3.16 -21.90 1.23
CA ARG A 310 3.14 -20.47 0.85
C ARG A 310 3.16 -19.58 2.09
N LEU A 311 4.29 -18.92 2.35
CA LEU A 311 4.50 -18.08 3.53
C LEU A 311 4.87 -16.65 3.15
N LEU A 312 4.33 -15.68 3.87
CA LEU A 312 4.73 -14.27 3.80
C LEU A 312 5.49 -13.87 5.06
N VAL A 313 6.54 -13.08 4.89
CA VAL A 313 7.33 -12.51 5.98
C VAL A 313 7.45 -11.01 5.74
N GLY A 314 6.91 -10.22 6.65
CA GLY A 314 6.96 -8.76 6.62
C GLY A 314 7.93 -8.20 7.66
N ALA A 315 8.49 -7.01 7.38
CA ALA A 315 9.28 -6.26 8.35
C ALA A 315 8.37 -5.60 9.39
N SER A 316 8.82 -5.54 10.65
CA SER A 316 8.10 -4.84 11.72
C SER A 316 8.29 -3.31 11.70
N GLY A 317 9.16 -2.78 10.84
CA GLY A 317 9.46 -1.35 10.69
C GLY A 317 10.70 -0.91 11.46
N ASN A 318 11.07 0.35 11.24
CA ASN A 318 12.26 0.98 11.83
C ASN A 318 11.94 2.15 12.76
N GLU A 319 10.67 2.35 13.10
CA GLU A 319 10.14 3.54 13.76
C GLU A 319 9.90 3.36 15.26
N ALA A 320 10.55 2.36 15.90
CA ALA A 320 10.37 2.08 17.34
C ALA A 320 10.67 3.26 18.27
N GLU A 321 11.49 4.21 17.83
CA GLU A 321 11.82 5.43 18.57
C GLU A 321 10.85 6.61 18.34
N TYR A 322 9.91 6.47 17.39
CA TYR A 322 8.96 7.53 17.04
C TYR A 322 7.57 7.27 17.63
N ASN A 323 6.91 8.33 18.07
CA ASN A 323 5.54 8.28 18.60
C ASN A 323 4.52 8.34 17.43
N ILE A 324 4.46 7.30 16.61
CA ILE A 324 3.59 7.22 15.43
C ILE A 324 2.25 6.53 15.68
N HIS A 325 2.04 5.95 16.86
CA HIS A 325 0.85 5.22 17.22
C HIS A 325 0.39 5.56 18.63
N ALA A 326 -0.92 5.71 18.82
CA ALA A 326 -1.54 5.86 20.12
C ALA A 326 -2.82 5.02 20.20
N THR A 327 -3.02 4.32 21.32
CA THR A 327 -4.23 3.56 21.58
C THR A 327 -4.83 3.91 22.94
N LYS A 328 -6.15 3.89 23.02
CA LYS A 328 -6.88 4.05 24.27
C LYS A 328 -8.19 3.28 24.27
N THR A 329 -8.38 2.45 25.28
CA THR A 329 -9.69 1.86 25.57
C THR A 329 -10.50 2.86 26.39
N LEU A 330 -11.60 3.37 25.81
CA LEU A 330 -12.54 4.25 26.50
C LEU A 330 -13.46 3.42 27.40
N LYS A 331 -13.45 3.72 28.71
CA LYS A 331 -14.30 3.09 29.71
C LYS A 331 -15.56 3.93 29.93
N LYS A 332 -16.59 3.33 30.55
CA LYS A 332 -17.80 4.07 30.94
C LYS A 332 -17.41 5.23 31.86
N GLY A 333 -17.73 6.45 31.42
CA GLY A 333 -17.37 7.69 32.14
C GLY A 333 -16.19 8.45 31.52
N ASP A 334 -15.41 7.84 30.65
CA ASP A 334 -14.41 8.56 29.84
C ASP A 334 -15.14 9.45 28.83
N THR A 335 -14.69 10.69 28.69
CA THR A 335 -15.32 11.63 27.75
C THR A 335 -14.63 11.67 26.39
N ASN A 336 -13.32 11.57 26.38
CA ASN A 336 -12.52 11.61 25.14
C ASN A 336 -11.06 11.20 25.37
N MET A 337 -10.34 11.07 24.27
CA MET A 337 -8.89 11.09 24.19
C MET A 337 -8.47 12.35 23.41
N LYS A 338 -7.48 13.07 23.89
CA LYS A 338 -6.82 14.16 23.15
C LYS A 338 -5.39 13.77 22.87
N SER A 339 -4.94 13.99 21.66
CA SER A 339 -3.54 13.84 21.27
C SER A 339 -3.12 15.07 20.50
N LEU A 340 -1.88 15.51 20.71
CA LEU A 340 -1.22 16.49 19.85
C LEU A 340 -0.46 15.71 18.78
N VAL A 341 -0.63 16.10 17.54
CA VAL A 341 0.11 15.57 16.41
C VAL A 341 1.11 16.65 15.98
N GLU A 342 2.38 16.35 16.12
CA GLU A 342 3.46 17.21 15.67
C GLU A 342 3.89 16.77 14.28
N PHE A 343 3.95 17.72 13.36
CA PHE A 343 4.39 17.45 12.00
C PHE A 343 5.86 17.78 11.87
N VAL A 344 6.66 16.77 11.55
CA VAL A 344 8.05 16.99 11.15
C VAL A 344 8.02 17.52 9.71
N SER A 345 8.33 18.79 9.53
CA SER A 345 8.37 19.40 8.20
C SER A 345 9.54 18.82 7.41
N ASN A 346 9.26 18.11 6.35
CA ASN A 346 10.23 17.88 5.27
C ASN A 346 10.31 19.11 4.34
N TRP A 347 10.26 20.31 4.94
CA TRP A 347 10.30 21.60 4.25
C TRP A 347 11.45 21.70 3.23
N TYR A 348 12.60 21.10 3.55
CA TYR A 348 13.77 21.11 2.67
C TYR A 348 13.60 20.29 1.39
N LEU A 349 12.70 19.31 1.36
CA LEU A 349 12.55 18.42 0.22
C LEU A 349 11.33 18.74 -0.68
N TYR A 350 10.22 19.26 -0.13
CA TYR A 350 8.97 19.35 -0.88
C TYR A 350 8.22 20.68 -0.77
N GLY A 351 8.67 21.62 0.07
CA GLY A 351 8.01 22.92 0.24
C GLY A 351 6.55 22.87 0.73
N SER A 352 6.09 21.71 1.21
CA SER A 352 4.76 21.52 1.78
C SER A 352 4.81 20.44 2.85
N MET A 353 3.97 20.61 3.89
CA MET A 353 3.78 19.60 4.93
C MET A 353 2.51 18.80 4.61
N THR A 354 2.67 17.51 4.33
CA THR A 354 1.53 16.59 4.22
C THR A 354 1.64 15.53 5.30
N SER A 355 0.54 15.20 5.94
CA SER A 355 0.49 14.11 6.93
C SER A 355 -0.91 13.55 7.01
N THR A 356 -1.00 12.28 7.38
CA THR A 356 -2.27 11.58 7.58
C THR A 356 -2.37 11.08 9.02
N VAL A 357 -3.50 11.33 9.66
CA VAL A 357 -3.89 10.69 10.91
C VAL A 357 -5.04 9.74 10.60
N ASP A 358 -4.83 8.45 10.84
CA ASP A 358 -5.80 7.40 10.56
C ASP A 358 -6.30 6.79 11.87
N ILE A 359 -7.59 6.96 12.18
CA ILE A 359 -8.18 6.59 13.44
C ILE A 359 -9.15 5.44 13.22
N TRP A 360 -8.97 4.35 13.95
CA TRP A 360 -9.81 3.17 13.90
C TRP A 360 -10.45 2.87 15.26
N GLY A 361 -11.72 2.52 15.24
CA GLY A 361 -12.47 2.05 16.40
C GLY A 361 -12.63 0.54 16.44
N ASP A 362 -13.31 0.03 17.47
CA ASP A 362 -13.71 -1.37 17.53
C ASP A 362 -14.83 -1.69 16.53
N ALA A 363 -14.93 -2.96 16.12
CA ALA A 363 -16.02 -3.43 15.28
C ALA A 363 -17.39 -3.16 15.91
N GLU A 364 -18.36 -2.72 15.10
CA GLU A 364 -19.73 -2.41 15.51
C GLU A 364 -19.85 -1.27 16.52
N LYS A 365 -18.76 -0.50 16.73
CA LYS A 365 -18.76 0.68 17.59
C LYS A 365 -18.65 1.95 16.75
N GLN A 366 -19.43 2.95 17.16
CA GLN A 366 -19.31 4.29 16.58
C GLN A 366 -18.14 5.04 17.20
N LEU A 367 -17.41 5.73 16.34
CA LEU A 367 -16.30 6.60 16.69
C LEU A 367 -16.65 8.03 16.28
N SER A 368 -16.23 8.99 17.06
CA SER A 368 -16.34 10.42 16.73
C SER A 368 -15.03 11.12 17.01
N ALA A 369 -14.65 12.02 16.13
CA ALA A 369 -13.46 12.84 16.30
C ALA A 369 -13.73 14.30 15.90
N ARG A 370 -12.93 15.20 16.43
CA ARG A 370 -12.81 16.58 15.97
C ARG A 370 -11.34 16.99 15.93
N VAL A 371 -11.03 17.88 15.02
CA VAL A 371 -9.69 18.46 14.91
C VAL A 371 -9.70 19.83 15.57
N PHE A 372 -8.64 20.14 16.30
CA PHE A 372 -8.37 21.48 16.77
C PHE A 372 -6.92 21.86 16.45
N VAL A 373 -6.69 23.12 16.19
CA VAL A 373 -5.34 23.69 16.03
C VAL A 373 -4.97 24.40 17.31
N TYR A 374 -3.82 24.05 17.86
CA TYR A 374 -3.35 24.57 19.13
C TYR A 374 -2.09 25.41 18.94
N ASP A 375 -2.17 26.67 19.36
CA ASP A 375 -1.02 27.56 19.42
C ASP A 375 -0.20 27.22 20.66
N ILE A 376 0.92 26.54 20.44
CA ILE A 376 1.81 26.08 21.53
C ILE A 376 2.43 27.26 22.27
N LEU A 377 2.77 28.35 21.58
CA LEU A 377 3.43 29.52 22.17
C LEU A 377 2.47 30.27 23.11
N ASN A 378 1.24 30.50 22.69
CA ASN A 378 0.23 31.20 23.44
C ASN A 378 -0.66 30.26 24.28
N LYS A 379 -0.42 28.94 24.23
CA LYS A 379 -1.13 27.88 24.98
C LYS A 379 -2.65 27.96 24.83
N LYS A 380 -3.13 28.19 23.60
CA LYS A 380 -4.57 28.31 23.32
C LYS A 380 -4.99 27.56 22.06
N GLU A 381 -6.24 27.11 22.07
CA GLU A 381 -6.91 26.59 20.88
C GLU A 381 -7.24 27.79 19.96
N VAL A 382 -6.78 27.78 18.72
CA VAL A 382 -7.01 28.84 17.72
C VAL A 382 -8.06 28.44 16.69
N TYR A 383 -8.32 27.16 16.56
CA TYR A 383 -9.37 26.61 15.71
C TYR A 383 -9.90 25.31 16.29
N SER A 384 -11.20 25.05 16.12
CA SER A 384 -11.84 23.76 16.43
C SER A 384 -12.89 23.45 15.36
N SER A 385 -12.84 22.21 14.83
CA SER A 385 -13.88 21.73 13.93
C SER A 385 -15.14 21.32 14.67
N GLU A 386 -16.22 21.12 13.94
CA GLU A 386 -17.34 20.30 14.39
C GLU A 386 -16.90 18.86 14.65
N SER A 387 -17.77 18.05 15.26
CA SER A 387 -17.53 16.62 15.47
C SER A 387 -17.95 15.82 14.25
N PHE A 388 -17.09 14.92 13.80
CA PHE A 388 -17.32 13.96 12.74
C PHE A 388 -17.54 12.59 13.34
N SER A 389 -18.55 11.86 12.89
CA SER A 389 -18.93 10.56 13.45
C SER A 389 -19.03 9.50 12.37
N THR A 390 -18.57 8.29 12.67
CA THR A 390 -18.73 7.11 11.81
C THR A 390 -20.16 6.54 11.80
N ALA A 391 -21.08 7.17 12.52
CA ALA A 391 -22.52 6.86 12.43
C ALA A 391 -23.09 7.10 11.02
N ALA A 392 -22.43 7.98 10.25
CA ALA A 392 -22.72 8.24 8.85
C ALA A 392 -21.39 8.50 8.10
N SER A 393 -21.34 8.16 6.81
CA SER A 393 -20.24 8.59 5.95
C SER A 393 -20.34 10.09 5.73
N ALA A 394 -19.27 10.80 5.99
CA ALA A 394 -19.17 12.24 5.83
C ALA A 394 -17.75 12.63 5.46
N SER A 395 -17.60 13.69 4.69
CA SER A 395 -16.29 14.27 4.44
C SER A 395 -16.37 15.79 4.38
N LYS A 396 -15.30 16.47 4.79
CA LYS A 396 -15.19 17.93 4.83
C LYS A 396 -13.78 18.41 4.59
N LYS A 397 -13.68 19.46 3.79
CA LYS A 397 -12.48 20.28 3.64
C LYS A 397 -12.57 21.50 4.58
N ILE A 398 -11.52 21.73 5.34
CA ILE A 398 -11.32 22.93 6.16
C ILE A 398 -10.16 23.68 5.53
N SER A 399 -10.41 24.86 5.00
CA SER A 399 -9.40 25.70 4.32
C SER A 399 -8.87 26.75 5.30
N ASN A 400 -7.56 26.94 5.29
CA ASN A 400 -6.86 28.00 6.04
C ASN A 400 -7.25 28.07 7.53
N PRO A 401 -7.21 26.98 8.30
CA PRO A 401 -7.73 26.93 9.65
C PRO A 401 -7.03 27.89 10.63
N THR A 402 -5.86 28.40 10.25
CA THR A 402 -5.06 29.34 11.06
C THR A 402 -4.81 30.68 10.38
N GLY A 403 -5.41 30.92 9.21
CA GLY A 403 -5.10 32.07 8.34
C GLY A 403 -3.82 31.91 7.52
N ALA A 404 -3.12 30.77 7.63
CA ALA A 404 -2.03 30.39 6.75
C ALA A 404 -2.57 29.52 5.61
N ASP A 405 -1.87 29.48 4.48
CA ASP A 405 -2.23 28.61 3.36
C ASP A 405 -2.14 27.15 3.77
N GLY A 406 -3.25 26.42 3.68
CA GLY A 406 -3.31 25.01 4.00
C GLY A 406 -4.73 24.48 4.10
N ASN A 407 -4.85 23.15 4.04
CA ASN A 407 -6.14 22.48 4.11
C ASN A 407 -6.08 21.27 5.05
N ILE A 408 -7.17 21.02 5.76
CA ILE A 408 -7.42 19.78 6.50
C ILE A 408 -8.61 19.10 5.83
N TYR A 409 -8.44 17.83 5.46
CA TYR A 409 -9.51 16.99 4.92
C TYR A 409 -9.86 15.94 5.97
N ILE A 410 -11.12 15.86 6.35
CA ILE A 410 -11.61 14.89 7.34
C ILE A 410 -12.67 14.04 6.65
N SER A 411 -12.54 12.73 6.74
CA SER A 411 -13.54 11.80 6.22
C SER A 411 -13.82 10.70 7.22
N THR A 412 -15.08 10.27 7.27
CA THR A 412 -15.54 9.22 8.17
C THR A 412 -16.30 8.16 7.41
N ALA A 413 -16.12 6.90 7.78
CA ALA A 413 -16.94 5.79 7.31
C ALA A 413 -16.93 4.64 8.32
N THR A 414 -17.87 3.72 8.20
CA THR A 414 -17.75 2.38 8.78
C THR A 414 -17.32 1.43 7.66
N ASN A 415 -16.19 0.74 7.86
CA ASN A 415 -15.71 -0.23 6.89
C ASN A 415 -16.69 -1.41 6.80
N PRO A 416 -17.22 -1.73 5.61
CA PRO A 416 -18.27 -2.72 5.46
C PRO A 416 -17.82 -4.17 5.68
N TYR A 417 -16.51 -4.42 5.73
CA TYR A 417 -15.92 -5.75 5.88
C TYR A 417 -15.56 -6.06 7.33
N ASN A 418 -14.78 -5.21 7.98
CA ASN A 418 -14.38 -5.42 9.38
C ASN A 418 -15.32 -4.75 10.39
N LYS A 419 -16.35 -4.02 9.93
CA LYS A 419 -17.36 -3.32 10.75
C LYS A 419 -16.78 -2.27 11.69
N LYS A 420 -15.55 -1.81 11.46
CA LYS A 420 -14.89 -0.80 12.27
C LYS A 420 -15.17 0.60 11.76
N GLY A 421 -15.38 1.53 12.65
CA GLY A 421 -15.39 2.95 12.33
C GLY A 421 -13.98 3.42 11.98
N ASN A 422 -13.84 4.16 10.87
CA ASN A 422 -12.59 4.77 10.44
C ASN A 422 -12.79 6.28 10.23
N ILE A 423 -11.86 7.07 10.73
CA ILE A 423 -11.77 8.51 10.49
C ILE A 423 -10.37 8.81 9.98
N THR A 424 -10.26 9.31 8.76
CA THR A 424 -9.00 9.72 8.16
C THR A 424 -8.93 11.25 8.11
N ILE A 425 -7.82 11.80 8.56
CA ILE A 425 -7.53 13.23 8.58
C ILE A 425 -6.26 13.46 7.78
N ASP A 426 -6.39 14.03 6.59
CA ASP A 426 -5.25 14.41 5.76
C ASP A 426 -4.97 15.90 5.92
N LEU A 427 -3.73 16.22 6.20
CA LEU A 427 -3.21 17.56 6.39
C LEU A 427 -2.33 17.94 5.22
N ASN A 428 -2.62 19.08 4.65
CA ASN A 428 -1.85 19.67 3.56
C ASN A 428 -1.65 21.15 3.90
N LEU A 429 -0.54 21.42 4.58
CA LEU A 429 -0.17 22.72 5.14
C LEU A 429 0.98 23.36 4.40
#